data_c7de50b149ac7662111d006c91a2bfd7
#
_entry.id   c7de50b149ac7662111d006c91a2bfd7
#
_cell.length_a   1.000
_cell.length_b   1.000
_cell.length_c   1.000
_cell.angle_alpha   90.00
_cell.angle_beta   90.00
_cell.angle_gamma   90.00
#
_symmetry.space_group_name_H-M   'P 1'
#
loop_
_entity.id
_entity.type
_entity.pdbx_description
1 polymer ?
#
loop_
_entity_poly.entity_id
_entity_poly.type
_entity_poly.pdbx_seq_one_letter_code
_entity_poly.pdbx_strand_id
1 'polypeptide(L)'
;MSDPIEREVELAIVAGVFDARPGAEAALGAVLAHYVVVSRTNPGCRNIDLVASLTTPGRFLVYEKWESPAHQRDHLRSEVTEDMAAAVLPLLAGPPELGLFEAVSAHDLL
;
A
#
# COMPACT_ATOMS: atom_id res chain seq x y z
N MET A 1 -17.98 -30.40 -5.99
CA MET A 1 -18.46 -29.26 -6.78
C MET A 1 -18.10 -27.96 -6.08
N SER A 2 -17.65 -27.04 -6.84
CA SER A 2 -17.24 -25.75 -6.29
C SER A 2 -18.46 -24.87 -6.02
N ASP A 3 -18.60 -24.38 -4.80
CA ASP A 3 -19.58 -23.38 -4.41
C ASP A 3 -19.06 -22.01 -4.85
N PRO A 4 -19.93 -21.06 -5.27
CA PRO A 4 -19.50 -19.70 -5.55
C PRO A 4 -18.71 -19.04 -4.42
N ILE A 5 -18.98 -19.39 -3.18
CA ILE A 5 -18.24 -18.90 -2.01
C ILE A 5 -16.78 -19.34 -2.06
N GLU A 6 -16.50 -20.51 -2.61
CA GLU A 6 -15.14 -21.01 -2.77
C GLU A 6 -14.33 -20.19 -3.77
N ARG A 7 -14.99 -19.36 -4.56
CA ARG A 7 -14.36 -18.46 -5.51
C ARG A 7 -14.07 -17.11 -4.90
N GLU A 8 -14.46 -16.91 -3.65
CA GLU A 8 -14.15 -15.70 -2.93
C GLU A 8 -12.65 -15.58 -2.77
N VAL A 9 -12.14 -14.42 -3.13
CA VAL A 9 -10.71 -14.15 -3.08
C VAL A 9 -10.30 -13.86 -1.65
N GLU A 10 -9.25 -14.51 -1.18
CA GLU A 10 -8.68 -14.23 0.12
C GLU A 10 -7.73 -13.04 0.00
N LEU A 11 -8.30 -11.85 0.10
CA LEU A 11 -7.56 -10.61 -0.10
C LEU A 11 -6.63 -10.31 1.07
N ALA A 12 -5.46 -9.76 0.73
CA ALA A 12 -4.58 -9.14 1.71
C ALA A 12 -4.63 -7.62 1.55
N ILE A 13 -4.85 -6.92 2.64
CA ILE A 13 -4.95 -5.46 2.67
C ILE A 13 -3.74 -4.92 3.42
N VAL A 14 -3.09 -3.92 2.84
CA VAL A 14 -2.01 -3.19 3.52
C VAL A 14 -2.44 -1.75 3.72
N ALA A 15 -2.24 -1.23 4.91
CA ALA A 15 -2.43 0.19 5.20
C ALA A 15 -1.13 0.73 5.80
N GLY A 16 -0.52 1.68 5.11
CA GLY A 16 0.72 2.30 5.55
C GLY A 16 0.54 3.79 5.80
N VAL A 17 0.90 4.26 7.00
CA VAL A 17 0.86 5.68 7.35
C VAL A 17 2.29 6.21 7.38
N PHE A 18 2.51 7.28 6.61
CA PHE A 18 3.82 7.90 6.43
C PHE A 18 3.72 9.37 6.82
N ASP A 19 4.56 9.81 7.75
CA ASP A 19 4.61 11.20 8.18
C ASP A 19 5.90 11.86 7.68
N ALA A 20 5.75 12.94 6.92
CA ALA A 20 6.88 13.70 6.42
C ALA A 20 7.50 14.55 7.53
N ARG A 21 8.83 14.60 7.56
CA ARG A 21 9.51 15.61 8.35
C ARG A 21 9.18 17.01 7.79
N PRO A 22 9.25 18.06 8.62
CA PRO A 22 8.96 19.42 8.16
C PRO A 22 9.79 19.80 6.94
N GLY A 23 9.13 20.29 5.90
CA GLY A 23 9.76 20.68 4.64
C GLY A 23 9.86 19.57 3.61
N ALA A 24 9.58 18.30 3.98
CA ALA A 24 9.69 17.18 3.06
C ALA A 24 8.33 16.70 2.55
N GLU A 25 7.24 17.42 2.84
CA GLU A 25 5.89 16.98 2.50
C GLU A 25 5.71 16.71 1.01
N ALA A 26 6.11 17.64 0.16
CA ALA A 26 5.97 17.50 -1.28
C ALA A 26 6.85 16.36 -1.83
N ALA A 27 8.07 16.23 -1.31
CA ALA A 27 8.99 15.19 -1.75
C ALA A 27 8.47 13.80 -1.37
N LEU A 28 7.95 13.65 -0.15
CA LEU A 28 7.37 12.37 0.30
C LEU A 28 6.16 12.02 -0.55
N GLY A 29 5.26 12.96 -0.79
CA GLY A 29 4.10 12.75 -1.64
C GLY A 29 4.48 12.28 -3.04
N ALA A 30 5.53 12.87 -3.63
CA ALA A 30 6.00 12.50 -4.96
C ALA A 30 6.55 11.07 -5.00
N VAL A 31 7.35 10.68 -4.00
CA VAL A 31 7.89 9.32 -3.92
C VAL A 31 6.77 8.30 -3.77
N LEU A 32 5.82 8.56 -2.88
CA LEU A 32 4.70 7.64 -2.65
C LEU A 32 3.78 7.57 -3.88
N ALA A 33 3.56 8.68 -4.58
CA ALA A 33 2.77 8.70 -5.80
C ALA A 33 3.40 7.83 -6.90
N HIS A 34 4.71 7.92 -7.07
CA HIS A 34 5.44 7.09 -8.02
C HIS A 34 5.30 5.60 -7.67
N TYR A 35 5.51 5.27 -6.40
CA TYR A 35 5.35 3.91 -5.90
C TYR A 35 3.97 3.35 -6.20
N VAL A 36 2.91 4.13 -5.94
CA VAL A 36 1.53 3.71 -6.18
C VAL A 36 1.29 3.45 -7.66
N VAL A 37 1.72 4.36 -8.53
CA VAL A 37 1.49 4.21 -9.98
C VAL A 37 2.20 2.98 -10.53
N VAL A 38 3.45 2.76 -10.15
CA VAL A 38 4.22 1.60 -10.62
C VAL A 38 3.66 0.30 -10.04
N SER A 39 3.27 0.31 -8.76
CA SER A 39 2.75 -0.89 -8.08
C SER A 39 1.43 -1.38 -8.67
N ARG A 40 0.65 -0.50 -9.29
CA ARG A 40 -0.62 -0.89 -9.92
C ARG A 40 -0.46 -1.93 -11.02
N THR A 41 0.72 -2.02 -11.61
CA THR A 41 1.00 -2.99 -12.67
C THR A 41 1.54 -4.32 -12.15
N ASN A 42 1.79 -4.42 -10.86
CA ASN A 42 2.32 -5.65 -10.28
C ASN A 42 1.25 -6.74 -10.22
N PRO A 43 1.66 -8.01 -10.41
CA PRO A 43 0.72 -9.12 -10.37
C PRO A 43 -0.06 -9.17 -9.06
N GLY A 44 -1.36 -9.37 -9.17
CA GLY A 44 -2.24 -9.48 -8.01
C GLY A 44 -2.68 -8.18 -7.39
N CYS A 45 -2.26 -7.02 -7.94
CA CYS A 45 -2.74 -5.74 -7.45
C CYS A 45 -4.20 -5.54 -7.85
N ARG A 46 -5.10 -5.47 -6.86
CA ARG A 46 -6.51 -5.20 -7.06
C ARG A 46 -6.81 -3.71 -6.98
N ASN A 47 -6.16 -3.05 -6.05
CA ASN A 47 -6.30 -1.61 -5.86
C ASN A 47 -5.13 -1.10 -5.03
N ILE A 48 -4.70 0.09 -5.32
CA ILE A 48 -3.75 0.81 -4.49
C ILE A 48 -4.01 2.30 -4.62
N ASP A 49 -4.16 2.98 -3.49
CA ASP A 49 -4.44 4.40 -3.45
C ASP A 49 -3.49 5.11 -2.49
N LEU A 50 -3.16 6.33 -2.85
CA LEU A 50 -2.45 7.26 -1.99
C LEU A 50 -3.41 8.39 -1.62
N VAL A 51 -3.55 8.64 -0.33
CA VAL A 51 -4.38 9.73 0.17
C VAL A 51 -3.59 10.55 1.19
N ALA A 52 -3.93 11.82 1.28
CA ALA A 52 -3.32 12.73 2.26
C ALA A 52 -4.31 13.04 3.36
N SER A 53 -3.82 13.16 4.59
CA SER A 53 -4.65 13.54 5.72
C SER A 53 -5.17 14.97 5.55
N LEU A 54 -6.43 15.18 5.86
CA LEU A 54 -7.03 16.52 5.89
C LEU A 54 -6.75 17.25 7.20
N THR A 55 -6.33 16.51 8.24
CA THR A 55 -6.19 17.07 9.59
C THR A 55 -4.76 17.12 10.09
N THR A 56 -3.88 16.29 9.53
CA THR A 56 -2.48 16.23 9.92
C THR A 56 -1.61 16.54 8.70
N PRO A 57 -1.05 17.75 8.57
CA PRO A 57 -0.20 18.10 7.43
C PRO A 57 1.00 17.15 7.32
N GLY A 58 1.32 16.75 6.09
CA GLY A 58 2.45 15.87 5.82
C GLY A 58 2.20 14.39 6.11
N ARG A 59 0.98 14.02 6.50
CA ARG A 59 0.62 12.62 6.73
C ARG A 59 -0.06 12.05 5.49
N PHE A 60 0.45 10.91 5.05
CA PHE A 60 -0.08 10.17 3.90
C PHE A 60 -0.48 8.77 4.32
N LEU A 61 -1.53 8.24 3.70
CA LEU A 61 -1.92 6.84 3.81
C LEU A 61 -1.80 6.19 2.43
N VAL A 62 -1.11 5.07 2.38
CA VAL A 62 -1.11 4.17 1.23
C VAL A 62 -1.98 2.97 1.60
N TYR A 63 -3.02 2.75 0.80
CA TYR A 63 -3.93 1.62 0.96
C TYR A 63 -3.73 0.67 -0.21
N GLU A 64 -3.49 -0.60 0.08
CA GLU A 64 -3.25 -1.61 -0.95
C GLU A 64 -4.17 -2.80 -0.76
N LYS A 65 -4.74 -3.27 -1.86
CA LYS A 65 -5.57 -4.47 -1.87
C LYS A 65 -4.92 -5.47 -2.84
N TRP A 66 -4.53 -6.62 -2.33
CA TRP A 66 -3.85 -7.67 -3.09
C TRP A 66 -4.72 -8.91 -3.20
N GLU A 67 -4.62 -9.57 -4.35
CA GLU A 67 -5.43 -10.74 -4.69
C GLU A 67 -5.27 -11.88 -3.68
N SER A 68 -4.08 -12.01 -3.09
CA SER A 68 -3.79 -13.04 -2.10
C SER A 68 -2.64 -12.61 -1.19
N PRO A 69 -2.48 -13.26 -0.03
CA PRO A 69 -1.31 -13.03 0.81
C PRO A 69 0.02 -13.29 0.10
N ALA A 70 0.05 -14.26 -0.82
CA ALA A 70 1.26 -14.55 -1.59
C ALA A 70 1.65 -13.40 -2.50
N HIS A 71 0.67 -12.80 -3.20
CA HIS A 71 0.92 -11.64 -4.05
C HIS A 71 1.41 -10.45 -3.23
N GLN A 72 0.84 -10.23 -2.06
CA GLN A 72 1.27 -9.17 -1.17
C GLN A 72 2.73 -9.38 -0.71
N ARG A 73 3.09 -10.60 -0.34
CA ARG A 73 4.47 -10.90 0.07
C ARG A 73 5.45 -10.70 -1.07
N ASP A 74 5.09 -11.11 -2.28
CA ASP A 74 5.94 -10.92 -3.45
C ASP A 74 6.15 -9.45 -3.74
N HIS A 75 5.09 -8.64 -3.62
CA HIS A 75 5.19 -7.20 -3.79
C HIS A 75 6.07 -6.56 -2.71
N LEU A 76 5.93 -6.99 -1.47
CA LEU A 76 6.74 -6.48 -0.37
C LEU A 76 8.25 -6.68 -0.63
N ARG A 77 8.61 -7.76 -1.32
CA ARG A 77 9.99 -8.10 -1.65
C ARG A 77 10.43 -7.58 -3.00
N SER A 78 9.56 -6.85 -3.70
CA SER A 78 9.86 -6.36 -5.04
C SER A 78 10.82 -5.18 -5.01
N GLU A 79 11.50 -4.97 -6.14
CA GLU A 79 12.41 -3.85 -6.32
C GLU A 79 11.68 -2.51 -6.14
N VAL A 80 10.44 -2.42 -6.61
CA VAL A 80 9.61 -1.21 -6.45
C VAL A 80 9.46 -0.84 -4.99
N THR A 81 9.17 -1.83 -4.13
CA THR A 81 9.00 -1.60 -2.69
C THR A 81 10.34 -1.25 -2.03
N GLU A 82 11.42 -1.94 -2.41
CA GLU A 82 12.76 -1.64 -1.89
C GLU A 82 13.19 -0.22 -2.25
N ASP A 83 12.98 0.18 -3.49
CA ASP A 83 13.32 1.53 -3.96
C ASP A 83 12.52 2.59 -3.22
N MET A 84 11.23 2.36 -3.03
CA MET A 84 10.37 3.27 -2.27
C MET A 84 10.85 3.40 -0.83
N ALA A 85 11.13 2.28 -0.17
CA ALA A 85 11.58 2.28 1.22
C ALA A 85 12.88 3.07 1.39
N ALA A 86 13.81 2.92 0.46
CA ALA A 86 15.06 3.69 0.48
C ALA A 86 14.81 5.18 0.24
N ALA A 87 13.94 5.51 -0.70
CA ALA A 87 13.66 6.91 -1.07
C ALA A 87 12.91 7.68 0.01
N VAL A 88 11.99 7.02 0.75
CA VAL A 88 11.24 7.72 1.80
C VAL A 88 12.05 7.93 3.08
N LEU A 89 13.03 7.10 3.34
CA LEU A 89 13.75 7.10 4.61
C LEU A 89 14.25 8.49 5.03
N PRO A 90 14.94 9.27 4.17
CA PRO A 90 15.40 10.61 4.58
C PRO A 90 14.28 11.65 4.67
N LEU A 91 13.06 11.32 4.24
CA LEU A 91 11.94 12.25 4.17
C LEU A 91 10.97 12.07 5.35
N LEU A 92 11.10 11.00 6.12
CA LEU A 92 10.16 10.66 7.17
C LEU A 92 10.50 11.37 8.49
N ALA A 93 9.45 11.74 9.23
CA ALA A 93 9.60 12.26 10.60
C ALA A 93 9.91 11.13 11.58
N GLY A 94 9.52 9.90 11.26
CA GLY A 94 9.74 8.72 12.07
C GLY A 94 9.38 7.46 11.29
N PRO A 95 9.48 6.27 11.90
CA PRO A 95 9.12 5.03 11.21
C PRO A 95 7.67 5.06 10.74
N PRO A 96 7.39 4.58 9.51
CA PRO A 96 6.01 4.47 9.06
C PRO A 96 5.27 3.40 9.85
N GLU A 97 3.95 3.58 10.00
CA GLU A 97 3.09 2.56 10.58
C GLU A 97 2.52 1.71 9.46
N LEU A 98 2.86 0.42 9.47
CA LEU A 98 2.40 -0.51 8.46
C LEU A 98 1.51 -1.56 9.11
N GLY A 99 0.30 -1.71 8.57
CA GLY A 99 -0.65 -2.72 9.01
C GLY A 99 -0.98 -3.68 7.88
N LEU A 100 -1.07 -4.96 8.22
CA LEU A 100 -1.52 -6.00 7.30
C LEU A 100 -2.85 -6.52 7.81
N PHE A 101 -3.86 -6.49 6.96
CA PHE A 101 -5.23 -6.79 7.33
C PHE A 101 -5.83 -7.82 6.39
N GLU A 102 -6.79 -8.59 6.89
CA GLU A 102 -7.63 -9.40 6.02
C GLU A 102 -8.91 -8.64 5.69
N ALA A 103 -9.49 -8.91 4.54
CA ALA A 103 -10.73 -8.29 4.14
C ALA A 103 -11.90 -8.92 4.91
N VAL A 104 -12.77 -8.09 5.46
CA VAL A 104 -13.98 -8.53 6.16
C VAL A 104 -15.20 -8.21 5.32
N SER A 105 -15.31 -6.97 4.84
CA SER A 105 -16.44 -6.52 4.02
C SER A 105 -16.01 -5.98 2.66
N ALA A 106 -14.71 -5.97 2.38
CA ALA A 106 -14.15 -5.39 1.16
C ALA A 106 -13.58 -6.45 0.21
N HIS A 107 -13.96 -7.72 0.40
CA HIS A 107 -13.47 -8.82 -0.43
C HIS A 107 -14.20 -8.86 -1.78
N ASP A 108 -13.53 -9.44 -2.77
CA ASP A 108 -14.06 -9.60 -4.11
C ASP A 108 -14.37 -11.07 -4.39
N LEU A 109 -15.24 -11.30 -5.35
CA LEU A 109 -15.48 -12.62 -5.91
C LEU A 109 -14.77 -12.73 -7.27
N LEU A 110 -14.36 -13.93 -7.61
CA LEU A 110 -13.78 -14.17 -8.93
C LEU A 110 -14.80 -14.08 -10.06
#